data_789ad688e7b77d0f46edfca8e16be390
#
_entry.id   789ad688e7b77d0f46edfca8e16be390
#
_cell.length_a   1.000
_cell.length_b   1.000
_cell.length_c   1.000
_cell.angle_alpha   90.00
_cell.angle_beta   90.00
_cell.angle_gamma   90.00
#
_symmetry.space_group_name_H-M   'P 1'
#
loop_
_entity.id
_entity.type
_entity.pdbx_description
1 polymer ?
#
loop_
_entity_poly.entity_id
_entity_poly.type
_entity_poly.pdbx_seq_one_letter_code
_entity_poly.pdbx_strand_id
1 'polypeptide(L)' 'MKNVLKVNHVDRTIVMDRTFAKYAENTMSPEYAHLQQVRLHYPEYRVE' A
#
# COMPACT_ATOMS: atom_id res chain seq x y z
N MET A 1 -8.81 -5.52 14.08
CA MET A 1 -7.59 -5.65 13.26
C MET A 1 -7.50 -4.52 12.26
N LYS A 2 -6.35 -3.97 12.14
CA LYS A 2 -6.16 -2.84 11.23
C LYS A 2 -5.31 -3.23 10.05
N ASN A 3 -5.74 -2.82 8.90
CA ASN A 3 -4.94 -2.94 7.70
C ASN A 3 -4.07 -1.71 7.61
N VAL A 4 -2.77 -1.91 7.67
CA VAL A 4 -1.84 -0.80 7.79
C VAL A 4 -1.03 -0.65 6.53
N LEU A 5 -1.08 0.54 5.98
CA LEU A 5 -0.23 0.94 4.88
C LEU A 5 0.44 2.24 5.29
N LYS A 6 1.76 2.28 5.20
CA LYS A 6 2.52 3.46 5.58
C LYS A 6 3.38 3.92 4.42
N VAL A 7 3.55 5.22 4.33
CA VAL A 7 4.44 5.81 3.32
C VAL A 7 5.68 6.33 4.03
N ASN A 8 6.82 5.79 3.67
CA ASN A 8 8.09 6.21 4.25
C ASN A 8 8.74 7.22 3.31
N HIS A 9 8.73 8.48 3.74
CA HIS A 9 9.25 9.56 2.90
C HIS A 9 10.77 9.64 2.90
N VAL A 10 11.39 9.03 3.91
CA VAL A 10 12.86 9.02 3.97
C VAL A 10 13.42 8.08 2.91
N ASP A 11 12.86 6.89 2.83
CA ASP A 11 13.31 5.89 1.87
C ASP A 11 12.51 5.92 0.58
N ARG A 12 11.45 6.73 0.54
CA ARG A 12 10.54 6.80 -0.60
C ARG A 12 9.99 5.42 -0.90
N THR A 13 9.46 4.81 0.14
CA THR A 13 8.96 3.44 0.07
C THR A 13 7.56 3.37 0.65
N ILE A 14 6.72 2.58 0.02
CA ILE A 14 5.39 2.30 0.54
C ILE A 14 5.46 0.95 1.23
N VAL A 15 5.23 0.95 2.54
CA VAL A 15 5.34 -0.24 3.37
C VAL A 15 3.95 -0.72 3.75
N MET A 16 3.71 -1.99 3.53
CA MET A 16 2.43 -2.59 3.87
C MET A 16 2.61 -3.66 4.92
N ASP A 17 1.65 -3.71 5.85
CA ASP A 17 1.59 -4.82 6.78
C ASP A 17 1.31 -6.11 6.01
N ARG A 18 1.70 -7.23 6.60
CA ARG A 18 1.49 -8.53 5.95
C ARG A 18 0.01 -8.77 5.67
N THR A 19 -0.84 -8.43 6.62
CA THR A 19 -2.28 -8.60 6.45
C THR A 19 -2.79 -7.72 5.33
N PHE A 20 -2.32 -6.48 5.27
CA PHE A 20 -2.71 -5.55 4.22
C PHE A 20 -2.29 -6.09 2.85
N ALA A 21 -1.05 -6.57 2.76
CA ALA A 21 -0.53 -7.08 1.50
C ALA A 21 -1.37 -8.26 1.00
N LYS A 22 -1.79 -9.12 1.92
CA LYS A 22 -2.60 -10.26 1.56
C LYS A 22 -3.94 -9.83 0.95
N TYR A 23 -4.59 -8.84 1.57
CA TYR A 23 -5.87 -8.37 1.05
C TYR A 23 -5.68 -7.56 -0.23
N ALA A 24 -4.56 -6.87 -0.36
CA ALA A 24 -4.30 -6.04 -1.53
C ALA A 24 -4.06 -6.88 -2.78
N GLU A 25 -3.81 -8.18 -2.65
CA GLU A 25 -3.70 -9.04 -3.80
C GLU A 25 -5.05 -9.25 -4.49
N ASN A 26 -6.13 -9.03 -3.76
CA ASN A 26 -7.46 -9.17 -4.32
C ASN A 26 -7.89 -7.82 -4.90
N THR A 27 -8.03 -7.78 -6.23
CA THR A 27 -8.35 -6.54 -6.91
C THR A 27 -9.74 -6.01 -6.58
N MET A 28 -10.57 -6.83 -5.94
CA MET A 28 -11.91 -6.42 -5.55
C MET A 28 -11.96 -5.87 -4.13
N SER A 29 -10.85 -5.88 -3.43
CA SER A 29 -10.82 -5.47 -2.04
C SER A 29 -10.57 -3.97 -1.91
N PRO A 30 -11.05 -3.35 -0.81
CA PRO A 30 -10.76 -1.94 -0.56
C PRO A 30 -9.28 -1.68 -0.34
N GLU A 31 -8.55 -2.69 0.15
CA GLU A 31 -7.10 -2.56 0.32
C GLU A 31 -6.41 -2.33 -1.02
N TYR A 32 -6.84 -3.05 -2.04
CA TYR A 32 -6.26 -2.87 -3.37
C TYR A 32 -6.53 -1.46 -3.87
N ALA A 33 -7.75 -0.98 -3.70
CA ALA A 33 -8.11 0.38 -4.13
C ALA A 33 -7.28 1.42 -3.40
N HIS A 34 -7.08 1.22 -2.10
CA HIS A 34 -6.27 2.15 -1.31
C HIS A 34 -4.83 2.15 -1.80
N LEU A 35 -4.29 0.97 -2.09
CA LEU A 35 -2.94 0.86 -2.59
C LEU A 35 -2.78 1.59 -3.92
N GLN A 36 -3.75 1.46 -4.81
CA GLN A 36 -3.70 2.15 -6.09
C GLN A 36 -3.73 3.66 -5.92
N GLN A 37 -4.54 4.15 -4.98
CA GLN A 37 -4.60 5.58 -4.71
C GLN A 37 -3.25 6.09 -4.23
N VAL A 38 -2.62 5.36 -3.33
CA VAL A 38 -1.32 5.78 -2.80
C VAL A 38 -0.27 5.77 -3.90
N ARG A 39 -0.30 4.77 -4.76
CA ARG A 39 0.67 4.70 -5.85
C ARG A 39 0.48 5.83 -6.86
N LEU A 40 -0.75 6.28 -7.05
CA LEU A 40 -1.00 7.42 -7.92
C LEU A 40 -0.43 8.71 -7.33
N HIS A 41 -0.50 8.85 -6.01
CA HIS A 41 0.03 10.03 -5.33
C HIS A 41 1.56 9.99 -5.26
N TYR A 42 2.15 8.81 -5.21
CA TYR A 42 3.59 8.64 -5.06
C TYR A 42 4.12 7.68 -6.10
N PRO A 43 4.09 8.08 -7.39
CA PRO A 43 4.45 7.15 -8.47
C PRO A 43 5.92 6.74 -8.46
N GLU A 44 6.78 7.53 -7.81
CA GLU A 44 8.20 7.21 -7.75
C GLU A 44 8.56 6.35 -6.55
N TYR A 45 7.59 6.11 -5.67
CA TYR A 45 7.86 5.32 -4.47
C TYR A 45 7.78 3.85 -4.80
N ARG A 46 8.60 3.08 -4.10
CA ARG A 46 8.55 1.64 -4.24
C ARG A 46 7.56 1.05 -3.28
N VAL A 47 7.00 -0.10 -3.65
CA VAL A 47 6.13 -0.86 -2.78
C VAL A 47 6.93 -2.04 -2.24
N GLU A 48 6.91 -2.17 -0.93
CA GLU A 48 7.66 -3.22 -0.25
C GLU A 48 6.81 -4.32 0.28
#